data_2b0c873d2fef071222cd648cce1593cc
#
_entry.id   2b0c873d2fef071222cd648cce1593cc
#
_cell.length_a   1.000
_cell.length_b   1.000
_cell.length_c   1.000
_cell.angle_alpha   90.00
_cell.angle_beta   90.00
_cell.angle_gamma   90.00
#
_symmetry.space_group_name_H-M   'P 1'
#
loop_
_entity.id
_entity.type
_entity.pdbx_description
1 polymer ?
#
loop_
_entity_poly.entity_id
_entity_poly.type
_entity_poly.pdbx_seq_one_letter_code
_entity_poly.pdbx_strand_id
1 'polypeptide(L)'
;MGTLVWTDDYTEPFDFRVQTYQGHPVLTFWSGELLDGYGHGSYYILNQSYVEIAHFSPVGFENLGDIHEFTITSDNTALVPIYHAVTADLTSVGGANDGWIFDCTFQEIDIETGKMLFQWNASDHVGVNETYNDVKNVGTENAPFDYFHINAISKDANGDYLVSARVMDAVYKISGKDGKIIWRLNGKQSDFDVEDAAKFAFQHDARWVDNSKQTRMTIFDNGPTDTIGYSRGLLLAVDQDKMTVRLLQDFANAAKTFAQFEGSLQPIDASNESTNYMLGFGSQQFFAELDKDGNILLDVQFSKSNTVNSYRAYKLPWQGKPLTKPDIHYDMNATTAYFSWNGATDVEKWIVYTANATNSSTWTNVTSARRTGFETTIDLSDIKLNTYVRGKAVNSAGGVLGWTKAGDGIKLFDAPDDVQENSLSSSSASSSSSSSSSMRSTSTAAPTSSSATAAAPSSSATGAAARNIAWSGWREQVYVAAVVVVGGLAAA
;
A
#
# COMPACT_ATOMS: atom_id res chain seq x y z
N MET A 1 -9.50 -14.83 -9.90
CA MET A 1 -8.04 -14.82 -10.08
C MET A 1 -7.59 -13.36 -10.07
N GLY A 2 -6.62 -12.99 -9.23
CA GLY A 2 -6.11 -11.61 -9.18
C GLY A 2 -5.35 -11.26 -10.44
N THR A 3 -5.35 -9.97 -10.80
CA THR A 3 -4.58 -9.44 -11.92
C THR A 3 -3.90 -8.13 -11.49
N LEU A 4 -2.77 -7.80 -12.09
CA LEU A 4 -2.14 -6.49 -11.92
C LEU A 4 -3.14 -5.39 -12.32
N VAL A 5 -3.15 -4.29 -11.57
CA VAL A 5 -3.96 -3.11 -11.86
C VAL A 5 -3.06 -1.93 -12.20
N TRP A 6 -2.04 -1.68 -11.39
CA TRP A 6 -1.14 -0.54 -11.52
C TRP A 6 0.29 -0.89 -11.08
N THR A 7 1.26 -0.29 -11.72
CA THR A 7 2.68 -0.34 -11.38
C THR A 7 3.35 0.99 -11.71
N ASP A 8 4.38 1.34 -10.95
CA ASP A 8 5.21 2.53 -11.16
C ASP A 8 6.66 2.22 -10.79
N ASP A 9 7.57 3.16 -10.99
CA ASP A 9 9.01 3.03 -10.80
C ASP A 9 9.51 3.64 -9.46
N TYR A 10 8.66 3.70 -8.43
CA TYR A 10 9.09 4.09 -7.08
C TYR A 10 10.09 3.09 -6.52
N THR A 11 11.12 3.60 -5.83
CA THR A 11 12.17 2.75 -5.24
C THR A 11 11.62 2.08 -3.99
N GLU A 12 11.63 0.75 -3.98
CA GLU A 12 11.30 -0.11 -2.82
C GLU A 12 10.05 0.36 -2.04
N PRO A 13 8.85 0.42 -2.67
CA PRO A 13 7.66 0.92 -2.00
C PRO A 13 7.18 -0.05 -0.91
N PHE A 14 6.85 0.51 0.27
CA PHE A 14 6.35 -0.22 1.44
C PHE A 14 5.00 0.31 1.92
N ASP A 15 4.26 -0.50 2.68
CA ASP A 15 2.96 -0.18 3.28
C ASP A 15 1.96 0.43 2.28
N PHE A 16 1.93 -0.14 1.07
CA PHE A 16 1.05 0.31 0.00
C PHE A 16 -0.40 -0.03 0.31
N ARG A 17 -1.28 0.97 0.32
CA ARG A 17 -2.71 0.77 0.58
C ARG A 17 -3.59 1.92 0.08
N VAL A 18 -4.90 1.67 0.03
CA VAL A 18 -5.90 2.72 -0.18
C VAL A 18 -6.26 3.32 1.18
N GLN A 19 -6.22 4.64 1.27
CA GLN A 19 -6.68 5.39 2.43
C GLN A 19 -7.64 6.51 2.00
N THR A 20 -8.17 7.27 2.95
CA THR A 20 -9.01 8.46 2.68
C THR A 20 -8.25 9.70 3.08
N TYR A 21 -8.14 10.66 2.17
CA TYR A 21 -7.59 11.99 2.43
C TYR A 21 -8.55 13.05 1.90
N GLN A 22 -8.94 14.01 2.76
CA GLN A 22 -9.92 15.07 2.43
C GLN A 22 -11.22 14.51 1.81
N GLY A 23 -11.69 13.37 2.31
CA GLY A 23 -12.90 12.70 1.84
C GLY A 23 -12.77 11.93 0.51
N HIS A 24 -11.58 11.84 -0.07
CA HIS A 24 -11.30 11.14 -1.32
C HIS A 24 -10.43 9.91 -1.09
N PRO A 25 -10.67 8.80 -1.82
CA PRO A 25 -9.78 7.66 -1.79
C PRO A 25 -8.44 8.03 -2.47
N VAL A 26 -7.35 7.65 -1.81
CA VAL A 26 -5.97 7.88 -2.26
C VAL A 26 -5.15 6.61 -2.12
N LEU A 27 -4.07 6.49 -2.89
CA LEU A 27 -3.03 5.50 -2.65
C LEU A 27 -1.96 6.12 -1.78
N THR A 28 -1.50 5.37 -0.80
CA THR A 28 -0.42 5.79 0.10
C THR A 28 0.64 4.72 0.18
N PHE A 29 1.89 5.12 0.30
CA PHE A 29 3.03 4.24 0.50
C PHE A 29 4.23 5.03 1.00
N TRP A 30 5.17 4.31 1.59
CA TRP A 30 6.51 4.78 1.84
C TRP A 30 7.42 4.40 0.66
N SER A 31 8.46 5.19 0.37
CA SER A 31 9.52 4.84 -0.58
C SER A 31 10.85 5.43 -0.14
N GLY A 32 11.94 4.65 -0.27
CA GLY A 32 13.27 5.05 0.17
C GLY A 32 14.30 3.93 0.09
N GLU A 33 15.29 3.97 0.98
CA GLU A 33 16.34 2.97 1.13
C GLU A 33 15.95 1.97 2.23
N LEU A 34 15.86 0.69 1.90
CA LEU A 34 15.68 -0.39 2.87
C LEU A 34 17.02 -0.72 3.54
N LEU A 35 16.98 -0.79 4.86
CA LEU A 35 18.08 -1.17 5.72
C LEU A 35 17.75 -2.50 6.43
N ASP A 36 18.61 -2.91 7.36
CA ASP A 36 18.41 -4.18 8.05
C ASP A 36 17.31 -4.07 9.12
N GLY A 37 16.05 -4.31 8.73
CA GLY A 37 14.87 -4.29 9.59
C GLY A 37 14.22 -2.92 9.80
N TYR A 38 14.60 -1.87 9.06
CA TYR A 38 14.01 -0.53 9.06
C TYR A 38 14.30 0.17 7.72
N GLY A 39 13.87 1.42 7.53
CA GLY A 39 14.13 2.16 6.30
C GLY A 39 14.36 3.65 6.52
N HIS A 40 14.98 4.27 5.53
CA HIS A 40 15.16 5.71 5.45
C HIS A 40 14.51 6.25 4.18
N GLY A 41 13.39 6.97 4.31
CA GLY A 41 12.63 7.43 3.15
C GLY A 41 11.56 8.45 3.49
N SER A 42 10.59 8.54 2.60
CA SER A 42 9.52 9.52 2.63
C SER A 42 8.17 8.88 2.28
N TYR A 43 7.10 9.63 2.53
CA TYR A 43 5.72 9.18 2.40
C TYR A 43 5.04 9.87 1.23
N TYR A 44 4.31 9.10 0.44
CA TYR A 44 3.70 9.52 -0.82
C TYR A 44 2.20 9.32 -0.80
N ILE A 45 1.46 10.28 -1.37
CA ILE A 45 0.01 10.22 -1.54
C ILE A 45 -0.31 10.47 -3.01
N LEU A 46 -0.96 9.49 -3.67
CA LEU A 46 -1.44 9.62 -5.04
C LEU A 46 -2.96 9.64 -5.06
N ASN A 47 -3.52 10.47 -5.94
CA ASN A 47 -4.96 10.48 -6.19
C ASN A 47 -5.40 9.32 -7.10
N GLN A 48 -6.70 9.24 -7.42
CA GLN A 48 -7.25 8.20 -8.29
C GLN A 48 -6.74 8.25 -9.74
N SER A 49 -6.07 9.34 -10.13
CA SER A 49 -5.40 9.45 -11.43
C SER A 49 -3.92 9.09 -11.36
N TYR A 50 -3.44 8.60 -10.22
CA TYR A 50 -2.03 8.26 -9.95
C TYR A 50 -1.11 9.49 -10.02
N VAL A 51 -1.65 10.67 -9.78
CA VAL A 51 -0.88 11.91 -9.65
C VAL A 51 -0.53 12.09 -8.18
N GLU A 52 0.75 12.33 -7.91
CA GLU A 52 1.23 12.70 -6.59
C GLU A 52 0.59 14.01 -6.14
N ILE A 53 -0.08 13.98 -4.99
CA ILE A 53 -0.76 15.15 -4.40
C ILE A 53 -0.12 15.61 -3.11
N ALA A 54 0.67 14.75 -2.48
CA ALA A 54 1.50 15.09 -1.33
C ALA A 54 2.71 14.14 -1.26
N HIS A 55 3.82 14.70 -0.78
CA HIS A 55 5.06 14.00 -0.49
C HIS A 55 5.74 14.70 0.68
N PHE A 56 6.11 13.97 1.73
CA PHE A 56 6.70 14.56 2.92
C PHE A 56 7.60 13.58 3.68
N SER A 57 8.48 14.14 4.52
CA SER A 57 9.30 13.43 5.49
C SER A 57 8.92 13.85 6.92
N PRO A 58 9.30 13.10 7.96
CA PRO A 58 9.14 13.52 9.32
C PRO A 58 9.84 14.86 9.61
N VAL A 59 9.25 15.69 10.46
CA VAL A 59 9.75 17.02 10.78
C VAL A 59 10.99 16.92 11.66
N GLY A 60 12.10 17.51 11.21
CA GLY A 60 13.40 17.45 11.91
C GLY A 60 14.16 16.14 11.70
N PHE A 61 13.65 15.24 10.84
CA PHE A 61 14.22 13.94 10.49
C PHE A 61 14.10 13.71 8.99
N GLU A 62 14.57 14.67 8.18
CA GLU A 62 14.45 14.65 6.73
C GLU A 62 15.02 13.35 6.14
N ASN A 63 14.21 12.63 5.36
CA ASN A 63 14.50 11.33 4.76
C ASN A 63 14.77 10.19 5.78
N LEU A 64 14.43 10.33 7.05
CA LEU A 64 14.51 9.26 8.05
C LEU A 64 13.13 8.68 8.41
N GLY A 65 12.11 8.93 7.60
CA GLY A 65 10.82 8.25 7.74
C GLY A 65 11.00 6.75 7.55
N ASP A 66 10.43 5.98 8.47
CA ASP A 66 10.59 4.53 8.50
C ASP A 66 9.46 3.80 7.78
N ILE A 67 9.73 2.58 7.32
CA ILE A 67 8.85 1.75 6.48
C ILE A 67 7.57 1.25 7.16
N HIS A 68 7.55 1.18 8.51
CA HIS A 68 6.61 0.32 9.23
C HIS A 68 5.19 0.85 9.31
N GLU A 69 4.97 2.16 9.13
CA GLU A 69 3.63 2.73 9.21
C GLU A 69 3.47 4.02 8.42
N PHE A 70 2.38 4.13 7.69
CA PHE A 70 1.87 5.37 7.16
C PHE A 70 0.34 5.39 7.25
N THR A 71 -0.21 5.93 8.32
CA THR A 71 -1.66 6.05 8.52
C THR A 71 -2.12 7.49 8.35
N ILE A 72 -3.14 7.72 7.52
CA ILE A 72 -3.90 8.98 7.48
C ILE A 72 -5.03 8.88 8.51
N THR A 73 -5.10 9.85 9.43
CA THR A 73 -6.13 9.93 10.45
C THR A 73 -7.43 10.53 9.89
N SER A 74 -8.53 10.44 10.67
CA SER A 74 -9.79 11.13 10.36
C SER A 74 -9.66 12.64 10.26
N ASP A 75 -8.63 13.22 10.86
CA ASP A 75 -8.34 14.66 10.88
C ASP A 75 -7.49 15.09 9.67
N ASN A 76 -7.21 14.19 8.71
CA ASN A 76 -6.34 14.37 7.56
C ASN A 76 -4.88 14.64 7.93
N THR A 77 -4.42 14.11 9.06
CA THR A 77 -3.02 14.13 9.48
C THR A 77 -2.36 12.78 9.19
N ALA A 78 -1.03 12.74 9.14
CA ALA A 78 -0.26 11.52 8.95
C ALA A 78 0.38 11.05 10.26
N LEU A 79 0.31 9.75 10.54
CA LEU A 79 1.09 9.08 11.57
C LEU A 79 2.23 8.33 10.93
N VAL A 80 3.46 8.62 11.33
CA VAL A 80 4.69 8.09 10.74
C VAL A 80 5.75 7.78 11.79
N PRO A 81 6.46 6.64 11.70
CA PRO A 81 7.55 6.29 12.59
C PRO A 81 8.90 6.80 12.09
N ILE A 82 9.85 6.88 13.03
CA ILE A 82 11.25 7.22 12.81
C ILE A 82 12.10 6.31 13.68
N TYR A 83 13.17 5.75 13.10
CA TYR A 83 14.20 5.03 13.84
C TYR A 83 15.50 5.83 13.79
N HIS A 84 15.94 6.35 14.92
CA HIS A 84 17.18 7.11 14.98
C HIS A 84 18.05 6.69 16.17
N ALA A 85 19.36 6.71 15.97
CA ALA A 85 20.30 6.25 16.95
C ALA A 85 20.52 7.32 18.05
N VAL A 86 20.38 6.92 19.32
CA VAL A 86 20.68 7.76 20.49
C VAL A 86 21.45 6.97 21.53
N THR A 87 22.22 7.67 22.40
CA THR A 87 22.92 7.03 23.51
C THR A 87 21.97 6.60 24.62
N ALA A 88 22.22 5.45 25.24
CA ALA A 88 21.43 4.92 26.34
C ALA A 88 22.27 4.03 27.26
N ASP A 89 21.89 3.97 28.56
CA ASP A 89 22.44 2.98 29.50
C ASP A 89 21.81 1.61 29.25
N LEU A 90 22.60 0.66 28.73
CA LEU A 90 22.20 -0.72 28.45
C LEU A 90 22.59 -1.72 29.54
N THR A 91 23.06 -1.25 30.71
CA THR A 91 23.55 -2.15 31.79
C THR A 91 22.47 -3.09 32.32
N SER A 92 21.19 -2.65 32.30
CA SER A 92 20.05 -3.47 32.74
C SER A 92 19.75 -4.68 31.84
N VAL A 93 20.28 -4.68 30.61
CA VAL A 93 20.16 -5.79 29.64
C VAL A 93 21.52 -6.42 29.32
N GLY A 94 22.57 -6.09 30.09
CA GLY A 94 23.91 -6.65 29.94
C GLY A 94 24.81 -5.97 28.91
N GLY A 95 24.41 -4.79 28.41
CA GLY A 95 25.18 -3.95 27.50
C GLY A 95 26.05 -2.91 28.23
N ALA A 96 26.59 -1.94 27.48
CA ALA A 96 27.40 -0.85 27.98
C ALA A 96 26.55 0.27 28.62
N ASN A 97 27.12 1.02 29.55
CA ASN A 97 26.44 2.19 30.16
C ASN A 97 26.40 3.41 29.24
N ASP A 98 27.21 3.42 28.20
CA ASP A 98 27.29 4.42 27.14
C ASP A 98 26.93 3.79 25.76
N GLY A 99 26.01 2.86 25.80
CA GLY A 99 25.52 2.15 24.60
C GLY A 99 24.63 3.02 23.73
N TRP A 100 24.12 2.42 22.65
CA TRP A 100 23.24 3.06 21.67
C TRP A 100 22.00 2.23 21.40
N ILE A 101 20.86 2.92 21.30
CA ILE A 101 19.58 2.32 20.94
C ILE A 101 19.04 2.98 19.67
N PHE A 102 18.15 2.28 18.93
CA PHE A 102 17.17 2.97 18.12
C PHE A 102 16.09 3.54 19.03
N ASP A 103 16.03 4.89 19.11
CA ASP A 103 14.85 5.52 19.68
C ASP A 103 13.74 5.49 18.63
N CYS A 104 12.78 4.62 18.88
CA CYS A 104 11.60 4.50 18.04
C CYS A 104 10.65 5.66 18.36
N THR A 105 10.67 6.66 17.50
CA THR A 105 9.84 7.85 17.60
C THR A 105 8.64 7.72 16.64
N PHE A 106 7.50 8.34 16.95
CA PHE A 106 6.49 8.61 15.94
C PHE A 106 6.03 10.05 15.98
N GLN A 107 5.58 10.55 14.84
CA GLN A 107 5.02 11.88 14.71
C GLN A 107 3.60 11.83 14.14
N GLU A 108 2.75 12.77 14.58
CA GLU A 108 1.56 13.19 13.88
C GLU A 108 1.86 14.49 13.14
N ILE A 109 1.66 14.48 11.81
CA ILE A 109 2.00 15.60 10.92
C ILE A 109 0.74 16.03 10.18
N ASP A 110 0.46 17.33 10.18
CA ASP A 110 -0.53 17.94 9.31
C ASP A 110 -0.04 17.88 7.86
N ILE A 111 -0.73 17.11 7.01
CA ILE A 111 -0.28 16.81 5.64
C ILE A 111 -0.27 18.08 4.77
N GLU A 112 -1.24 18.99 4.98
CA GLU A 112 -1.38 20.20 4.16
C GLU A 112 -0.29 21.23 4.47
N THR A 113 0.03 21.41 5.77
CA THR A 113 0.95 22.45 6.22
C THR A 113 2.38 21.95 6.49
N GLY A 114 2.57 20.63 6.57
CA GLY A 114 3.82 20.00 6.97
C GLY A 114 4.18 20.23 8.45
N LYS A 115 3.23 20.68 9.27
CA LYS A 115 3.48 20.97 10.68
C LYS A 115 3.39 19.73 11.54
N MET A 116 4.40 19.47 12.36
CA MET A 116 4.32 18.47 13.43
C MET A 116 3.31 18.91 14.49
N LEU A 117 2.34 18.08 14.78
CA LEU A 117 1.28 18.28 15.77
C LEU A 117 1.59 17.55 17.08
N PHE A 118 2.22 16.38 17.00
CA PHE A 118 2.57 15.55 18.13
C PHE A 118 3.84 14.75 17.81
N GLN A 119 4.66 14.52 18.83
CA GLN A 119 5.80 13.60 18.77
C GLN A 119 5.90 12.81 20.08
N TRP A 120 6.25 11.55 19.96
CA TRP A 120 6.48 10.66 21.10
C TRP A 120 7.72 9.81 20.84
N ASN A 121 8.62 9.79 21.82
CA ASN A 121 9.87 9.02 21.78
C ASN A 121 9.75 7.85 22.76
N ALA A 122 10.03 6.63 22.31
CA ALA A 122 9.92 5.46 23.17
C ALA A 122 10.87 5.52 24.37
N SER A 123 12.07 6.05 24.18
CA SER A 123 13.10 6.12 25.24
C SER A 123 12.73 7.01 26.42
N ASP A 124 11.81 7.98 26.22
CA ASP A 124 11.33 8.85 27.31
C ASP A 124 10.32 8.14 28.23
N HIS A 125 9.78 6.98 27.85
CA HIS A 125 8.63 6.36 28.50
C HIS A 125 8.79 4.88 28.80
N VAL A 126 9.66 4.15 28.08
CA VAL A 126 9.79 2.69 28.15
C VAL A 126 11.25 2.29 28.38
N GLY A 127 11.49 1.53 29.43
CA GLY A 127 12.82 1.07 29.78
C GLY A 127 13.33 -0.03 28.82
N VAL A 128 14.63 -0.01 28.52
CA VAL A 128 15.25 -1.05 27.68
C VAL A 128 15.12 -2.46 28.26
N ASN A 129 14.92 -2.61 29.57
CA ASN A 129 14.74 -3.90 30.25
C ASN A 129 13.35 -4.53 30.02
N GLU A 130 12.40 -3.79 29.44
CA GLU A 130 11.08 -4.32 29.09
C GLU A 130 11.13 -5.18 27.82
N THR A 131 12.17 -5.05 26.97
CA THR A 131 12.30 -5.81 25.72
C THR A 131 12.53 -7.31 25.93
N TYR A 132 12.08 -8.12 24.97
CA TYR A 132 12.47 -9.52 24.82
C TYR A 132 13.69 -9.70 23.91
N ASN A 133 14.16 -8.62 23.25
CA ASN A 133 15.31 -8.69 22.37
C ASN A 133 16.63 -8.81 23.16
N ASP A 134 17.67 -9.33 22.51
CA ASP A 134 19.01 -9.56 23.12
C ASP A 134 19.99 -8.49 22.62
N VAL A 135 20.71 -7.85 23.54
CA VAL A 135 21.70 -6.82 23.25
C VAL A 135 23.03 -7.38 22.69
N LYS A 136 23.17 -8.70 22.55
CA LYS A 136 24.40 -9.31 22.02
C LYS A 136 24.75 -8.78 20.63
N ASN A 137 26.01 -8.33 20.50
CA ASN A 137 26.61 -7.83 19.26
C ASN A 137 25.98 -6.55 18.68
N VAL A 138 25.11 -5.87 19.42
CA VAL A 138 24.51 -4.58 19.10
C VAL A 138 24.70 -3.60 20.26
N GLY A 139 24.14 -2.40 20.18
CA GLY A 139 24.26 -1.37 21.22
C GLY A 139 25.47 -0.45 21.01
N THR A 140 25.95 -0.32 19.77
CA THR A 140 26.94 0.68 19.34
C THR A 140 26.29 1.67 18.37
N GLU A 141 26.94 2.81 18.13
CA GLU A 141 26.44 3.84 17.19
C GLU A 141 26.14 3.29 15.80
N ASN A 142 27.00 2.40 15.29
CA ASN A 142 26.85 1.79 13.97
C ASN A 142 25.92 0.56 13.93
N ALA A 143 25.53 0.07 15.09
CA ALA A 143 24.59 -1.05 15.27
C ALA A 143 23.80 -0.80 16.57
N PRO A 144 22.87 0.16 16.59
CA PRO A 144 22.07 0.49 17.76
C PRO A 144 21.20 -0.72 18.17
N PHE A 145 20.90 -0.80 19.46
CA PHE A 145 20.03 -1.84 19.99
C PHE A 145 18.57 -1.52 19.71
N ASP A 146 17.94 -2.31 18.87
CA ASP A 146 16.52 -2.22 18.60
C ASP A 146 15.73 -2.87 19.74
N TYR A 147 15.36 -2.06 20.72
CA TYR A 147 14.72 -2.53 21.94
C TYR A 147 13.21 -2.39 21.96
N PHE A 148 12.60 -1.59 21.04
CA PHE A 148 11.18 -1.27 21.05
C PHE A 148 10.48 -1.70 19.76
N HIS A 149 10.93 -1.26 18.60
CA HIS A 149 10.49 -1.63 17.26
C HIS A 149 9.00 -1.33 16.99
N ILE A 150 8.67 -0.05 16.73
CA ILE A 150 7.31 0.37 16.33
C ILE A 150 6.99 -0.19 14.95
N ASN A 151 5.87 -0.92 14.83
CA ASN A 151 5.42 -1.43 13.53
C ASN A 151 3.95 -1.18 13.21
N ALA A 152 3.20 -0.55 14.10
CA ALA A 152 1.86 -0.07 13.80
C ALA A 152 1.50 1.11 14.72
N ILE A 153 0.86 2.12 14.14
CA ILE A 153 0.39 3.31 14.84
C ILE A 153 -1.02 3.64 14.34
N SER A 154 -1.95 3.91 15.25
CA SER A 154 -3.26 4.44 14.89
C SER A 154 -3.74 5.42 15.95
N LYS A 155 -4.62 6.37 15.56
CA LYS A 155 -5.27 7.33 16.46
C LYS A 155 -6.72 6.95 16.66
N ASP A 156 -7.16 6.88 17.89
CA ASP A 156 -8.55 6.56 18.22
C ASP A 156 -9.45 7.81 18.22
N ALA A 157 -10.76 7.60 18.41
CA ALA A 157 -11.73 8.70 18.40
C ALA A 157 -11.60 9.65 19.59
N ASN A 158 -10.85 9.30 20.64
CA ASN A 158 -10.57 10.15 21.78
C ASN A 158 -9.33 11.02 21.56
N GLY A 159 -8.58 10.75 20.46
CA GLY A 159 -7.33 11.40 20.15
C GLY A 159 -6.10 10.72 20.77
N ASP A 160 -6.27 9.53 21.39
CA ASP A 160 -5.17 8.74 21.92
C ASP A 160 -4.57 7.84 20.83
N TYR A 161 -3.32 7.45 21.01
CA TYR A 161 -2.60 6.61 20.05
C TYR A 161 -2.53 5.16 20.52
N LEU A 162 -2.69 4.23 19.58
CA LEU A 162 -2.40 2.82 19.75
C LEU A 162 -1.10 2.51 19.02
N VAL A 163 -0.11 1.97 19.72
CA VAL A 163 1.23 1.69 19.19
C VAL A 163 1.58 0.23 19.45
N SER A 164 1.94 -0.50 18.39
CA SER A 164 2.47 -1.87 18.49
C SER A 164 4.00 -1.82 18.54
N ALA A 165 4.57 -2.43 19.56
CA ALA A 165 6.01 -2.57 19.77
C ALA A 165 6.41 -4.04 19.67
N ARG A 166 7.04 -4.40 18.54
CA ARG A 166 7.30 -5.78 18.14
C ARG A 166 8.09 -6.58 19.18
N VAL A 167 9.25 -6.06 19.56
CA VAL A 167 10.19 -6.77 20.46
C VAL A 167 9.88 -6.61 21.95
N MET A 168 8.81 -5.86 22.25
CA MET A 168 8.19 -5.80 23.56
C MET A 168 7.08 -6.84 23.73
N ASP A 169 6.66 -7.51 22.64
CA ASP A 169 5.45 -8.34 22.60
C ASP A 169 4.22 -7.60 23.16
N ALA A 170 4.13 -6.30 22.90
CA ALA A 170 3.15 -5.44 23.57
C ALA A 170 2.51 -4.42 22.64
N VAL A 171 1.29 -4.03 23.00
CA VAL A 171 0.58 -2.88 22.43
C VAL A 171 0.41 -1.83 23.53
N TYR A 172 0.69 -0.59 23.20
CA TYR A 172 0.61 0.55 24.10
C TYR A 172 -0.54 1.47 23.69
N LYS A 173 -1.32 1.95 24.67
CA LYS A 173 -2.19 3.11 24.48
C LYS A 173 -1.51 4.33 25.09
N ILE A 174 -1.39 5.38 24.28
CA ILE A 174 -0.65 6.59 24.63
C ILE A 174 -1.60 7.78 24.58
N SER A 175 -1.63 8.59 25.62
CA SER A 175 -2.42 9.81 25.69
C SER A 175 -2.01 10.83 24.62
N GLY A 176 -2.91 11.20 23.73
CA GLY A 176 -2.69 12.26 22.75
C GLY A 176 -2.58 13.66 23.36
N LYS A 177 -2.91 13.80 24.66
CA LYS A 177 -2.85 15.08 25.36
C LYS A 177 -1.47 15.38 25.94
N ASP A 178 -0.82 14.36 26.55
CA ASP A 178 0.40 14.56 27.33
C ASP A 178 1.48 13.49 27.12
N GLY A 179 1.27 12.56 26.17
CA GLY A 179 2.22 11.50 25.81
C GLY A 179 2.38 10.39 26.84
N LYS A 180 1.62 10.40 27.95
CA LYS A 180 1.73 9.34 28.95
C LYS A 180 1.14 8.03 28.44
N ILE A 181 1.77 6.92 28.83
CA ILE A 181 1.20 5.59 28.61
C ILE A 181 -0.03 5.46 29.49
N ILE A 182 -1.18 5.21 28.85
CA ILE A 182 -2.46 4.96 29.53
C ILE A 182 -2.50 3.51 30.02
N TRP A 183 -2.07 2.57 29.17
CA TRP A 183 -1.92 1.17 29.51
C TRP A 183 -1.00 0.43 28.52
N ARG A 184 -0.52 -0.75 28.97
CA ARG A 184 0.23 -1.75 28.20
C ARG A 184 -0.57 -3.03 28.12
N LEU A 185 -0.73 -3.59 26.92
CA LEU A 185 -1.41 -4.86 26.70
C LEU A 185 -0.38 -5.90 26.29
N ASN A 186 -0.30 -7.03 27.00
CA ASN A 186 0.70 -8.08 26.86
C ASN A 186 2.13 -7.63 27.19
N GLY A 187 3.16 -8.44 26.90
CA GLY A 187 4.54 -8.13 27.22
C GLY A 187 4.90 -8.30 28.71
N LYS A 188 6.12 -7.86 29.09
CA LYS A 188 6.63 -8.03 30.47
C LYS A 188 5.92 -7.15 31.50
N GLN A 189 5.32 -6.05 31.08
CA GLN A 189 4.71 -5.03 31.94
C GLN A 189 3.21 -4.86 31.60
N SER A 190 2.51 -5.98 31.30
CA SER A 190 1.09 -5.94 30.97
C SER A 190 0.25 -5.40 32.12
N ASP A 191 -0.63 -4.44 31.83
CA ASP A 191 -1.67 -3.96 32.75
C ASP A 191 -2.92 -4.85 32.71
N PHE A 192 -3.01 -5.76 31.70
CA PHE A 192 -4.14 -6.63 31.48
C PHE A 192 -3.87 -8.06 31.93
N ASP A 193 -4.92 -8.71 32.40
CA ASP A 193 -5.00 -10.16 32.47
C ASP A 193 -5.32 -10.70 31.07
N VAL A 194 -4.33 -11.31 30.42
CA VAL A 194 -4.41 -11.79 29.05
C VAL A 194 -4.59 -13.31 29.07
N GLU A 195 -5.73 -13.78 28.56
CA GLU A 195 -5.98 -15.21 28.35
C GLU A 195 -4.84 -15.86 27.56
N ASP A 196 -4.40 -17.07 27.93
CA ASP A 196 -3.26 -17.74 27.27
C ASP A 196 -3.45 -17.88 25.76
N ALA A 197 -4.68 -18.13 25.29
CA ALA A 197 -5.00 -18.22 23.88
C ALA A 197 -4.93 -16.87 23.14
N ALA A 198 -5.02 -15.76 23.87
CA ALA A 198 -4.95 -14.37 23.36
C ALA A 198 -3.54 -13.78 23.37
N LYS A 199 -2.56 -14.45 23.97
CA LYS A 199 -1.15 -14.01 23.99
C LYS A 199 -0.57 -14.02 22.59
N PHE A 200 0.32 -13.08 22.33
CA PHE A 200 1.01 -12.89 21.06
C PHE A 200 2.46 -12.50 21.29
N ALA A 201 3.29 -12.69 20.26
CA ALA A 201 4.69 -12.29 20.28
C ALA A 201 5.14 -11.80 18.90
N PHE A 202 6.09 -10.86 18.86
CA PHE A 202 6.65 -10.26 17.64
C PHE A 202 5.58 -9.73 16.66
N GLN A 203 4.42 -9.34 17.20
CA GLN A 203 3.19 -9.02 16.47
C GLN A 203 3.36 -7.83 15.53
N HIS A 204 2.46 -7.78 14.53
CA HIS A 204 2.30 -6.68 13.58
C HIS A 204 0.85 -6.23 13.47
N ASP A 205 0.66 -5.03 12.92
CA ASP A 205 -0.62 -4.47 12.47
C ASP A 205 -1.73 -4.50 13.53
N ALA A 206 -1.41 -4.12 14.79
CA ALA A 206 -2.40 -3.99 15.85
C ALA A 206 -3.35 -2.82 15.57
N ARG A 207 -4.68 -3.10 15.48
CA ARG A 207 -5.72 -2.12 15.14
C ARG A 207 -6.96 -2.29 15.97
N TRP A 208 -7.58 -1.18 16.39
CA TRP A 208 -8.96 -1.23 16.82
C TRP A 208 -9.85 -1.61 15.63
N VAL A 209 -10.78 -2.56 15.83
CA VAL A 209 -11.83 -2.84 14.83
C VAL A 209 -12.80 -1.66 14.72
N ASP A 210 -13.07 -0.99 15.82
CA ASP A 210 -13.90 0.22 15.91
C ASP A 210 -13.20 1.23 16.84
N ASN A 211 -12.67 2.29 16.27
CA ASN A 211 -11.94 3.34 16.99
C ASN A 211 -12.80 4.08 18.04
N SER A 212 -14.14 4.04 17.93
CA SER A 212 -15.03 4.68 18.87
C SER A 212 -15.38 3.79 20.05
N LYS A 213 -15.54 2.46 19.84
CA LYS A 213 -15.90 1.50 20.89
C LYS A 213 -14.70 0.95 21.64
N GLN A 214 -13.59 0.71 20.93
CA GLN A 214 -12.32 0.21 21.48
C GLN A 214 -12.46 -1.05 22.34
N THR A 215 -13.35 -1.96 21.91
CA THR A 215 -13.64 -3.23 22.61
C THR A 215 -13.15 -4.45 21.88
N ARG A 216 -12.77 -4.30 20.60
CA ARG A 216 -12.22 -5.37 19.76
C ARG A 216 -10.97 -4.89 19.04
N MET A 217 -9.95 -5.73 19.00
CA MET A 217 -8.66 -5.44 18.37
C MET A 217 -8.28 -6.58 17.43
N THR A 218 -7.73 -6.26 16.27
CA THR A 218 -7.04 -7.21 15.40
C THR A 218 -5.52 -7.08 15.57
N ILE A 219 -4.83 -8.21 15.52
CA ILE A 219 -3.36 -8.30 15.59
C ILE A 219 -2.92 -9.44 14.67
N PHE A 220 -1.81 -9.30 13.97
CA PHE A 220 -1.10 -10.41 13.36
C PHE A 220 -0.01 -10.89 14.31
N ASP A 221 -0.18 -12.09 14.85
CA ASP A 221 0.75 -12.77 15.76
C ASP A 221 1.80 -13.53 14.96
N ASN A 222 3.03 -13.02 14.92
CA ASN A 222 4.15 -13.65 14.20
C ASN A 222 4.83 -14.73 15.02
N GLY A 223 4.80 -14.61 16.35
CA GLY A 223 5.48 -15.54 17.22
C GLY A 223 4.77 -16.89 17.26
N PRO A 224 5.42 -18.00 16.88
CA PRO A 224 4.93 -19.28 17.30
C PRO A 224 5.10 -19.30 18.81
N THR A 225 4.00 -19.27 19.54
CA THR A 225 4.07 -19.75 20.92
C THR A 225 4.55 -21.21 20.86
N ASP A 226 5.29 -21.68 21.82
CA ASP A 226 5.82 -23.05 21.89
C ASP A 226 4.75 -24.14 21.63
N THR A 227 3.48 -23.74 21.64
CA THR A 227 2.33 -24.63 21.48
C THR A 227 1.68 -24.59 20.10
N ILE A 228 1.84 -23.53 19.27
CA ILE A 228 1.09 -23.34 18.01
C ILE A 228 1.94 -23.60 16.78
N GLY A 229 3.17 -23.11 16.71
CA GLY A 229 4.13 -23.40 15.64
C GLY A 229 3.86 -22.73 14.27
N TYR A 230 2.90 -21.78 14.18
CA TYR A 230 2.58 -21.02 12.97
C TYR A 230 2.10 -19.61 13.34
N SER A 231 2.16 -18.68 12.38
CA SER A 231 1.64 -17.31 12.57
C SER A 231 0.15 -17.24 12.26
N ARG A 232 -0.55 -16.33 12.95
CA ARG A 232 -2.01 -16.22 12.89
C ARG A 232 -2.51 -14.79 13.04
N GLY A 233 -3.67 -14.51 12.48
CA GLY A 233 -4.43 -13.32 12.83
C GLY A 233 -5.23 -13.55 14.11
N LEU A 234 -5.28 -12.58 15.02
CA LEU A 234 -6.08 -12.64 16.25
C LEU A 234 -7.15 -11.55 16.22
N LEU A 235 -8.40 -11.94 16.51
CA LEU A 235 -9.45 -11.02 16.89
C LEU A 235 -9.64 -11.14 18.40
N LEU A 236 -9.36 -10.06 19.12
CA LEU A 236 -9.35 -9.99 20.58
C LEU A 236 -10.53 -9.16 21.09
N ALA A 237 -11.16 -9.61 22.20
CA ALA A 237 -12.00 -8.78 23.02
C ALA A 237 -11.15 -8.09 24.10
N VAL A 238 -11.24 -6.77 24.18
CA VAL A 238 -10.49 -5.94 25.14
C VAL A 238 -11.48 -5.23 26.04
N ASP A 239 -11.49 -5.58 27.33
CA ASP A 239 -12.29 -4.93 28.37
C ASP A 239 -11.36 -3.99 29.17
N GLN A 240 -11.37 -2.70 28.83
CA GLN A 240 -10.51 -1.69 29.46
C GLN A 240 -10.93 -1.33 30.88
N ASP A 241 -12.19 -1.60 31.28
CA ASP A 241 -12.67 -1.36 32.65
C ASP A 241 -12.20 -2.46 33.60
N LYS A 242 -12.20 -3.72 33.13
CA LYS A 242 -11.76 -4.89 33.90
C LYS A 242 -10.28 -5.23 33.68
N MET A 243 -9.63 -4.56 32.73
CA MET A 243 -8.27 -4.87 32.32
C MET A 243 -8.08 -6.34 31.97
N THR A 244 -8.96 -6.86 31.08
CA THR A 244 -8.92 -8.26 30.64
C THR A 244 -8.95 -8.37 29.12
N VAL A 245 -8.21 -9.34 28.57
CA VAL A 245 -8.18 -9.63 27.13
C VAL A 245 -8.49 -11.10 26.89
N ARG A 246 -9.40 -11.39 25.96
CA ARG A 246 -9.78 -12.74 25.56
C ARG A 246 -9.71 -12.90 24.04
N LEU A 247 -9.39 -14.11 23.59
CA LEU A 247 -9.49 -14.49 22.21
C LEU A 247 -10.96 -14.63 21.78
N LEU A 248 -11.36 -13.93 20.72
CA LEU A 248 -12.66 -14.14 20.06
C LEU A 248 -12.54 -15.13 18.92
N GLN A 249 -11.50 -14.99 18.08
CA GLN A 249 -11.24 -15.84 16.94
C GLN A 249 -9.76 -15.76 16.55
N ASP A 250 -9.17 -16.86 16.13
CA ASP A 250 -7.90 -16.90 15.42
C ASP A 250 -8.09 -17.30 13.96
N PHE A 251 -7.20 -16.81 13.10
CA PHE A 251 -7.24 -17.00 11.66
C PHE A 251 -5.91 -17.52 11.15
N ALA A 252 -5.93 -18.58 10.35
CA ALA A 252 -4.74 -19.14 9.73
C ALA A 252 -5.06 -19.62 8.31
N ASN A 253 -4.07 -19.64 7.41
CA ASN A 253 -4.23 -20.26 6.11
C ASN A 253 -4.16 -21.81 6.20
N ALA A 254 -4.48 -22.49 5.11
CA ALA A 254 -4.50 -23.96 5.07
C ALA A 254 -3.12 -24.60 5.36
N ALA A 255 -2.05 -23.90 4.96
CA ALA A 255 -0.68 -24.38 5.15
C ALA A 255 -0.16 -24.16 6.58
N LYS A 256 -0.87 -23.41 7.43
CA LYS A 256 -0.39 -22.99 8.75
C LYS A 256 1.01 -22.37 8.66
N THR A 257 1.11 -21.33 7.83
CA THR A 257 2.37 -20.68 7.49
C THR A 257 2.97 -19.96 8.69
N PHE A 258 4.28 -20.10 8.90
CA PHE A 258 5.03 -19.27 9.82
C PHE A 258 5.63 -18.09 9.08
N ALA A 259 5.31 -16.86 9.51
CA ALA A 259 5.85 -15.61 9.02
C ALA A 259 6.64 -14.92 10.14
N GLN A 260 7.94 -14.85 10.01
CA GLN A 260 8.83 -14.36 11.07
C GLN A 260 8.63 -12.86 11.38
N PHE A 261 8.22 -12.09 10.38
CA PHE A 261 8.01 -10.64 10.47
C PHE A 261 6.96 -10.19 9.45
N GLU A 262 6.50 -8.94 9.59
CA GLU A 262 5.44 -8.35 8.77
C GLU A 262 4.08 -9.06 8.95
N GLY A 263 3.10 -8.72 8.14
CA GLY A 263 1.78 -9.33 8.13
C GLY A 263 0.67 -8.42 8.64
N SER A 264 -0.58 -8.83 8.39
CA SER A 264 -1.75 -8.02 8.69
C SER A 264 -3.02 -8.85 8.88
N LEU A 265 -3.97 -8.35 9.68
CA LEU A 265 -5.33 -8.87 9.78
C LEU A 265 -6.33 -7.72 9.65
N GLN A 266 -7.04 -7.66 8.51
CA GLN A 266 -8.03 -6.63 8.23
C GLN A 266 -9.45 -7.19 8.27
N PRO A 267 -10.39 -6.67 9.10
CA PRO A 267 -11.81 -6.84 8.85
C PRO A 267 -12.20 -6.10 7.57
N ILE A 268 -12.83 -6.77 6.59
CA ILE A 268 -13.14 -6.17 5.28
C ILE A 268 -14.20 -5.07 5.43
N ASP A 269 -15.15 -5.25 6.34
CA ASP A 269 -16.12 -4.24 6.75
C ASP A 269 -16.18 -4.18 8.27
N ALA A 270 -15.44 -3.25 8.87
CA ALA A 270 -15.35 -3.08 10.32
C ALA A 270 -16.69 -2.71 11.00
N SER A 271 -17.67 -2.20 10.23
CA SER A 271 -19.01 -1.88 10.72
C SER A 271 -19.92 -3.12 10.88
N ASN A 272 -19.56 -4.23 10.23
CA ASN A 272 -20.33 -5.47 10.20
C ASN A 272 -19.66 -6.58 11.03
N GLU A 273 -20.31 -7.04 12.06
CA GLU A 273 -19.78 -8.11 12.93
C GLU A 273 -19.68 -9.48 12.23
N SER A 274 -20.39 -9.66 11.13
CA SER A 274 -20.31 -10.86 10.28
C SER A 274 -19.35 -10.70 9.08
N THR A 275 -18.46 -9.72 9.13
CA THR A 275 -17.50 -9.45 8.04
C THR A 275 -16.52 -10.60 7.84
N ASN A 276 -16.00 -10.71 6.62
CA ASN A 276 -14.82 -11.52 6.35
C ASN A 276 -13.55 -10.78 6.78
N TYR A 277 -12.47 -11.53 6.88
CA TYR A 277 -11.14 -11.02 7.23
C TYR A 277 -10.14 -11.30 6.12
N MET A 278 -9.31 -10.30 5.82
CA MET A 278 -8.15 -10.43 4.95
C MET A 278 -6.91 -10.63 5.80
N LEU A 279 -6.20 -11.74 5.58
CA LEU A 279 -5.01 -12.15 6.33
C LEU A 279 -3.81 -12.12 5.40
N GLY A 280 -2.81 -11.27 5.67
CA GLY A 280 -1.53 -11.20 4.94
C GLY A 280 -0.42 -11.81 5.78
N PHE A 281 0.45 -12.60 5.14
CA PHE A 281 1.55 -13.31 5.82
C PHE A 281 2.91 -12.61 5.67
N GLY A 282 2.93 -11.33 5.30
CA GLY A 282 4.14 -10.50 5.30
C GLY A 282 5.32 -11.14 4.59
N SER A 283 6.32 -11.56 5.36
CA SER A 283 7.54 -12.21 4.88
C SER A 283 7.35 -13.52 4.10
N GLN A 284 6.08 -13.93 3.90
CA GLN A 284 5.73 -15.12 3.14
C GLN A 284 4.81 -14.77 1.97
N GLN A 285 4.85 -15.58 0.91
CA GLN A 285 4.14 -15.34 -0.35
C GLN A 285 2.64 -15.67 -0.29
N PHE A 286 1.98 -15.46 0.84
CA PHE A 286 0.61 -15.89 1.03
C PHE A 286 -0.29 -14.76 1.53
N PHE A 287 -1.53 -14.78 1.08
CA PHE A 287 -2.63 -14.12 1.75
C PHE A 287 -3.90 -14.98 1.67
N ALA A 288 -4.82 -14.78 2.61
CA ALA A 288 -6.07 -15.50 2.66
C ALA A 288 -7.25 -14.59 2.98
N GLU A 289 -8.43 -14.92 2.46
CA GLU A 289 -9.70 -14.37 2.94
C GLU A 289 -10.44 -15.46 3.71
N LEU A 290 -10.88 -15.14 4.91
CA LEU A 290 -11.59 -16.04 5.80
C LEU A 290 -12.91 -15.40 6.23
N ASP A 291 -13.92 -16.23 6.53
CA ASP A 291 -15.12 -15.74 7.16
C ASP A 291 -14.91 -15.45 8.68
N LYS A 292 -15.93 -14.92 9.34
CA LYS A 292 -15.87 -14.59 10.77
C LYS A 292 -15.58 -15.79 11.70
N ASP A 293 -15.81 -17.01 11.23
CA ASP A 293 -15.62 -18.26 11.98
C ASP A 293 -14.28 -18.94 11.63
N GLY A 294 -13.44 -18.29 10.83
CA GLY A 294 -12.12 -18.77 10.43
C GLY A 294 -12.14 -19.77 9.26
N ASN A 295 -13.30 -19.96 8.58
CA ASN A 295 -13.35 -20.79 7.38
C ASN A 295 -12.70 -20.07 6.20
N ILE A 296 -11.83 -20.76 5.47
CA ILE A 296 -11.08 -20.20 4.35
C ILE A 296 -12.00 -20.07 3.14
N LEU A 297 -12.16 -18.85 2.63
CA LEU A 297 -12.90 -18.52 1.42
C LEU A 297 -11.98 -18.38 0.21
N LEU A 298 -10.76 -17.91 0.43
CA LEU A 298 -9.71 -17.75 -0.57
C LEU A 298 -8.35 -17.97 0.11
N ASP A 299 -7.50 -18.79 -0.49
CA ASP A 299 -6.10 -18.98 -0.06
C ASP A 299 -5.21 -18.86 -1.30
N VAL A 300 -4.28 -17.90 -1.28
CA VAL A 300 -3.48 -17.52 -2.44
C VAL A 300 -2.01 -17.55 -2.11
N GLN A 301 -1.28 -18.31 -2.89
CA GLN A 301 0.16 -18.14 -3.03
C GLN A 301 0.44 -17.27 -4.26
N PHE A 302 0.87 -16.01 -4.04
CA PHE A 302 1.07 -15.05 -5.14
C PHE A 302 2.44 -15.17 -5.81
N SER A 303 3.39 -15.85 -5.20
CA SER A 303 4.70 -16.18 -5.79
C SER A 303 5.15 -17.59 -5.41
N LYS A 304 5.94 -18.20 -6.29
CA LYS A 304 6.66 -19.46 -6.00
C LYS A 304 8.06 -19.20 -5.42
N SER A 305 8.56 -17.97 -5.54
CA SER A 305 9.85 -17.57 -4.97
C SER A 305 9.64 -17.12 -3.52
N ASN A 306 10.43 -17.64 -2.60
CA ASN A 306 10.45 -17.21 -1.21
C ASN A 306 11.19 -15.89 -0.98
N THR A 307 11.65 -15.25 -2.06
CA THR A 307 12.23 -13.90 -2.02
C THR A 307 11.21 -12.80 -2.34
N VAL A 308 9.95 -13.18 -2.65
CA VAL A 308 8.86 -12.23 -2.92
C VAL A 308 7.91 -12.23 -1.75
N ASN A 309 7.72 -11.09 -1.13
CA ASN A 309 6.82 -10.88 0.00
C ASN A 309 5.95 -9.63 -0.18
N SER A 310 5.05 -9.40 0.74
CA SER A 310 4.18 -8.22 0.78
C SER A 310 4.01 -7.79 2.21
N TYR A 311 4.48 -6.60 2.56
CA TYR A 311 4.48 -6.10 3.94
C TYR A 311 3.13 -6.31 4.65
N ARG A 312 2.02 -5.92 3.99
CA ARG A 312 0.64 -6.14 4.42
C ARG A 312 -0.23 -6.50 3.22
N ALA A 313 -1.33 -7.21 3.44
CA ALA A 313 -2.33 -7.50 2.42
C ALA A 313 -3.69 -6.94 2.85
N TYR A 314 -4.27 -6.10 1.99
CA TYR A 314 -5.56 -5.48 2.22
C TYR A 314 -6.53 -5.73 1.07
N LYS A 315 -7.82 -5.84 1.38
CA LYS A 315 -8.90 -5.89 0.39
C LYS A 315 -9.72 -4.62 0.50
N LEU A 316 -9.50 -3.70 -0.44
CA LEU A 316 -10.02 -2.34 -0.39
C LEU A 316 -10.64 -1.94 -1.73
N PRO A 317 -11.72 -1.14 -1.75
CA PRO A 317 -12.29 -0.61 -3.00
C PRO A 317 -11.34 0.42 -3.62
N TRP A 318 -11.12 0.32 -4.93
CA TRP A 318 -10.34 1.29 -5.68
C TRP A 318 -10.93 1.54 -7.05
N GLN A 319 -10.99 2.80 -7.47
CA GLN A 319 -11.34 3.23 -8.82
C GLN A 319 -10.20 4.07 -9.38
N GLY A 320 -9.40 3.47 -10.26
CA GLY A 320 -8.29 4.13 -10.94
C GLY A 320 -8.74 4.78 -12.25
N LYS A 321 -8.37 6.05 -12.43
CA LYS A 321 -8.69 6.89 -13.60
C LYS A 321 -7.43 7.56 -14.12
N PRO A 322 -6.48 6.80 -14.71
CA PRO A 322 -5.21 7.34 -15.18
C PRO A 322 -5.41 8.44 -16.23
N LEU A 323 -4.54 9.45 -16.19
CA LEU A 323 -4.52 10.52 -17.21
C LEU A 323 -3.75 10.13 -18.48
N THR A 324 -3.06 9.00 -18.44
CA THR A 324 -2.36 8.44 -19.60
C THR A 324 -3.36 7.92 -20.64
N LYS A 325 -2.92 7.76 -21.87
CA LYS A 325 -3.67 7.00 -22.88
C LYS A 325 -3.48 5.50 -22.65
N PRO A 326 -4.47 4.66 -23.02
CA PRO A 326 -4.25 3.22 -23.08
C PRO A 326 -3.19 2.85 -24.12
N ASP A 327 -2.56 1.70 -23.89
CA ASP A 327 -1.50 1.19 -24.75
C ASP A 327 -2.01 0.12 -25.70
N ILE A 328 -1.32 -0.01 -26.84
CA ILE A 328 -1.48 -1.07 -27.83
C ILE A 328 -0.12 -1.58 -28.26
N HIS A 329 0.01 -2.90 -28.32
CA HIS A 329 1.03 -3.57 -29.11
C HIS A 329 0.35 -4.43 -30.17
N TYR A 330 0.76 -4.32 -31.45
CA TYR A 330 0.27 -5.16 -32.52
C TYR A 330 1.43 -5.95 -33.12
N ASP A 331 1.38 -7.29 -32.96
CA ASP A 331 2.32 -8.21 -33.58
C ASP A 331 1.80 -8.60 -34.98
N MET A 332 2.46 -8.05 -36.00
CA MET A 332 2.12 -8.34 -37.41
C MET A 332 2.36 -9.80 -37.82
N ASN A 333 3.31 -10.50 -37.18
CA ASN A 333 3.61 -11.88 -37.50
C ASN A 333 2.56 -12.84 -36.92
N ALA A 334 2.13 -12.56 -35.69
CA ALA A 334 1.07 -13.32 -35.03
C ALA A 334 -0.33 -12.81 -35.37
N THR A 335 -0.47 -11.67 -36.07
CA THR A 335 -1.73 -10.98 -36.33
C THR A 335 -2.56 -10.76 -35.07
N THR A 336 -1.88 -10.39 -33.98
CA THR A 336 -2.48 -10.30 -32.64
C THR A 336 -2.28 -8.89 -32.06
N ALA A 337 -3.34 -8.33 -31.48
CA ALA A 337 -3.26 -7.06 -30.76
C ALA A 337 -3.38 -7.27 -29.25
N TYR A 338 -2.54 -6.56 -28.51
CA TYR A 338 -2.48 -6.56 -27.06
C TYR A 338 -2.85 -5.16 -26.55
N PHE A 339 -3.82 -5.10 -25.65
CA PHE A 339 -4.34 -3.86 -25.08
C PHE A 339 -4.18 -3.84 -23.59
N SER A 340 -3.59 -2.77 -23.07
CA SER A 340 -3.46 -2.53 -21.63
C SER A 340 -3.69 -1.05 -21.31
N TRP A 341 -3.95 -0.77 -20.05
CA TRP A 341 -3.99 0.60 -19.53
C TRP A 341 -3.63 0.58 -18.07
N ASN A 342 -2.38 0.99 -17.77
CA ASN A 342 -1.86 0.99 -16.41
C ASN A 342 -2.74 1.85 -15.49
N GLY A 343 -3.31 1.21 -14.47
CA GLY A 343 -4.15 1.84 -13.47
C GLY A 343 -5.65 1.95 -13.79
N ALA A 344 -6.09 1.74 -15.04
CA ALA A 344 -7.51 1.87 -15.38
C ALA A 344 -8.33 0.69 -14.82
N THR A 345 -9.36 0.97 -14.02
CA THR A 345 -10.24 -0.06 -13.46
C THR A 345 -11.57 -0.20 -14.19
N ASP A 346 -12.04 0.83 -14.85
CA ASP A 346 -13.38 0.91 -15.42
C ASP A 346 -13.49 0.32 -16.84
N VAL A 347 -12.38 -0.14 -17.44
CA VAL A 347 -12.40 -0.73 -18.78
C VAL A 347 -13.13 -2.09 -18.73
N GLU A 348 -14.28 -2.18 -19.39
CA GLU A 348 -15.03 -3.41 -19.53
C GLU A 348 -14.67 -4.13 -20.84
N LYS A 349 -14.43 -3.35 -21.91
CA LYS A 349 -14.26 -3.88 -23.26
C LYS A 349 -13.31 -3.03 -24.09
N TRP A 350 -12.57 -3.69 -24.96
CA TRP A 350 -11.75 -3.10 -26.02
C TRP A 350 -12.47 -3.25 -27.36
N ILE A 351 -12.51 -2.18 -28.16
CA ILE A 351 -13.04 -2.18 -29.53
C ILE A 351 -11.88 -1.85 -30.46
N VAL A 352 -11.65 -2.70 -31.45
CA VAL A 352 -10.54 -2.58 -32.40
C VAL A 352 -10.99 -1.85 -33.64
N TYR A 353 -10.22 -0.88 -34.07
CA TYR A 353 -10.44 -0.09 -35.28
C TYR A 353 -9.23 -0.16 -36.20
N THR A 354 -9.50 -0.06 -37.52
CA THR A 354 -8.45 -0.01 -38.56
C THR A 354 -8.68 1.13 -39.54
N ALA A 355 -7.61 1.64 -40.15
CA ALA A 355 -7.61 2.70 -41.15
C ALA A 355 -6.45 2.56 -42.14
N ASN A 356 -6.57 3.22 -43.33
CA ASN A 356 -5.54 3.19 -44.37
C ASN A 356 -4.45 4.29 -44.20
N ALA A 357 -4.69 5.28 -43.33
CA ALA A 357 -3.77 6.39 -43.10
C ALA A 357 -3.77 6.80 -41.64
N THR A 358 -2.65 7.33 -41.15
CA THR A 358 -2.45 7.80 -39.78
C THR A 358 -3.39 8.94 -39.41
N ASN A 359 -3.63 9.84 -40.33
CA ASN A 359 -4.52 11.00 -40.18
C ASN A 359 -5.93 10.77 -40.74
N SER A 360 -6.34 9.49 -40.87
CA SER A 360 -7.68 9.17 -41.32
C SER A 360 -8.75 9.76 -40.41
N SER A 361 -9.71 10.47 -40.98
CA SER A 361 -10.90 10.93 -40.27
C SER A 361 -11.93 9.82 -40.07
N THR A 362 -11.73 8.68 -40.74
CA THR A 362 -12.63 7.53 -40.67
C THR A 362 -11.87 6.28 -40.28
N TRP A 363 -12.30 5.65 -39.19
CA TRP A 363 -11.80 4.38 -38.70
C TRP A 363 -12.92 3.35 -38.70
N THR A 364 -12.65 2.17 -39.21
CA THR A 364 -13.64 1.08 -39.27
C THR A 364 -13.50 0.18 -38.04
N ASN A 365 -14.59 0.01 -37.30
CA ASN A 365 -14.68 -0.98 -36.23
C ASN A 365 -14.66 -2.38 -36.86
N VAL A 366 -13.74 -3.23 -36.42
CA VAL A 366 -13.55 -4.57 -36.99
C VAL A 366 -13.86 -5.68 -35.99
N THR A 367 -13.64 -5.49 -34.71
CA THR A 367 -13.95 -6.45 -33.65
C THR A 367 -13.93 -5.83 -32.27
N SER A 368 -14.32 -6.60 -31.25
CA SER A 368 -14.19 -6.20 -29.85
C SER A 368 -14.04 -7.41 -28.93
N ALA A 369 -13.37 -7.25 -27.80
CA ALA A 369 -13.29 -8.27 -26.75
C ALA A 369 -13.48 -7.66 -25.35
N ARG A 370 -14.02 -8.44 -24.42
CA ARG A 370 -14.05 -8.08 -23.01
C ARG A 370 -12.63 -8.03 -22.45
N ARG A 371 -12.39 -7.13 -21.49
CA ARG A 371 -11.14 -7.12 -20.74
C ARG A 371 -10.96 -8.45 -20.01
N THR A 372 -9.76 -9.04 -20.12
CA THR A 372 -9.43 -10.33 -19.52
C THR A 372 -8.46 -10.21 -18.33
N GLY A 373 -7.80 -9.05 -18.17
CA GLY A 373 -6.82 -8.82 -17.13
C GLY A 373 -6.16 -7.46 -17.27
N PHE A 374 -4.92 -7.33 -16.81
CA PHE A 374 -4.11 -6.14 -17.05
C PHE A 374 -3.93 -5.91 -18.56
N GLU A 375 -3.53 -6.96 -19.26
CA GLU A 375 -3.47 -7.00 -20.71
C GLU A 375 -4.60 -7.88 -21.27
N THR A 376 -5.17 -7.46 -22.40
CA THR A 376 -6.17 -8.19 -23.16
C THR A 376 -5.63 -8.49 -24.54
N THR A 377 -5.56 -9.76 -24.89
CA THR A 377 -5.09 -10.25 -26.18
C THR A 377 -6.28 -10.46 -27.13
N ILE A 378 -6.17 -9.95 -28.36
CA ILE A 378 -7.20 -10.10 -29.39
C ILE A 378 -6.55 -10.65 -30.66
N ASP A 379 -6.95 -11.84 -31.07
CA ASP A 379 -6.57 -12.43 -32.35
C ASP A 379 -7.31 -11.72 -33.51
N LEU A 380 -6.55 -11.28 -34.50
CA LEU A 380 -7.00 -10.55 -35.68
C LEU A 380 -6.72 -11.32 -37.00
N SER A 381 -6.31 -12.58 -36.90
CA SER A 381 -5.88 -13.39 -38.07
C SER A 381 -6.96 -13.53 -39.14
N ASP A 382 -8.23 -13.68 -38.74
CA ASP A 382 -9.37 -13.82 -39.63
C ASP A 382 -10.00 -12.48 -40.04
N ILE A 383 -9.40 -11.36 -39.62
CA ILE A 383 -9.95 -10.02 -39.84
C ILE A 383 -9.15 -9.30 -40.90
N LYS A 384 -9.85 -8.82 -41.94
CA LYS A 384 -9.24 -7.96 -42.94
C LYS A 384 -8.91 -6.61 -42.33
N LEU A 385 -7.65 -6.40 -41.98
CA LEU A 385 -7.13 -5.14 -41.47
C LEU A 385 -6.70 -4.23 -42.62
N ASN A 386 -6.84 -2.91 -42.37
CA ASN A 386 -6.12 -1.88 -43.10
C ASN A 386 -4.71 -1.70 -42.48
N THR A 387 -3.93 -0.74 -43.00
CA THR A 387 -2.53 -0.59 -42.64
C THR A 387 -2.31 -0.27 -41.14
N TYR A 388 -3.28 0.43 -40.50
CA TYR A 388 -3.14 0.92 -39.14
C TYR A 388 -4.24 0.39 -38.23
N VAL A 389 -3.88 0.08 -36.98
CA VAL A 389 -4.75 -0.47 -35.94
C VAL A 389 -4.69 0.41 -34.69
N ARG A 390 -5.82 0.56 -34.00
CA ARG A 390 -5.92 1.14 -32.68
C ARG A 390 -7.08 0.57 -31.87
N GLY A 391 -7.06 0.78 -30.55
CA GLY A 391 -8.11 0.35 -29.64
C GLY A 391 -8.88 1.52 -29.02
N LYS A 392 -10.16 1.27 -28.73
CA LYS A 392 -11.02 2.13 -27.92
C LYS A 392 -11.40 1.38 -26.65
N ALA A 393 -11.07 1.95 -25.48
CA ALA A 393 -11.53 1.45 -24.20
C ALA A 393 -12.92 2.00 -23.87
N VAL A 394 -13.83 1.11 -23.47
CA VAL A 394 -15.19 1.50 -23.06
C VAL A 394 -15.56 0.86 -21.73
N ASN A 395 -16.39 1.56 -20.96
CA ASN A 395 -16.94 1.06 -19.70
C ASN A 395 -18.17 0.14 -19.91
N SER A 396 -18.73 -0.37 -18.83
CA SER A 396 -19.91 -1.26 -18.84
C SER A 396 -21.16 -0.61 -19.45
N ALA A 397 -21.30 0.72 -19.36
CA ALA A 397 -22.40 1.47 -19.99
C ALA A 397 -22.14 1.81 -21.47
N GLY A 398 -20.99 1.41 -22.03
CA GLY A 398 -20.59 1.74 -23.41
C GLY A 398 -19.96 3.13 -23.58
N GLY A 399 -19.78 3.88 -22.49
CA GLY A 399 -19.09 5.17 -22.50
C GLY A 399 -17.62 5.03 -22.86
N VAL A 400 -17.10 5.93 -23.70
CA VAL A 400 -15.70 5.94 -24.13
C VAL A 400 -14.83 6.45 -22.98
N LEU A 401 -13.82 5.67 -22.60
CA LEU A 401 -12.85 6.03 -21.58
C LEU A 401 -11.57 6.60 -22.20
N GLY A 402 -11.13 6.06 -23.33
CA GLY A 402 -9.92 6.52 -24.01
C GLY A 402 -9.63 5.73 -25.28
N TRP A 403 -8.69 6.26 -26.04
CA TRP A 403 -8.18 5.65 -27.26
C TRP A 403 -6.69 5.39 -27.11
N THR A 404 -6.22 4.25 -27.60
CA THR A 404 -4.79 3.99 -27.74
C THR A 404 -4.17 4.95 -28.75
N LYS A 405 -2.84 5.10 -28.72
CA LYS A 405 -2.11 5.51 -29.93
C LYS A 405 -2.44 4.54 -31.04
N ALA A 406 -2.37 4.98 -32.29
CA ALA A 406 -2.47 4.09 -33.42
C ALA A 406 -1.08 3.49 -33.73
N GLY A 407 -1.07 2.23 -34.20
CA GLY A 407 0.18 1.53 -34.51
C GLY A 407 0.08 0.76 -35.83
N ASP A 408 1.21 0.57 -36.50
CA ASP A 408 1.39 -0.29 -37.68
C ASP A 408 2.22 -1.55 -37.34
N GLY A 409 2.38 -1.82 -36.04
CA GLY A 409 3.25 -2.87 -35.52
C GLY A 409 4.73 -2.48 -35.39
N ILE A 410 5.15 -1.33 -35.96
CA ILE A 410 6.54 -0.85 -35.94
C ILE A 410 6.65 0.48 -35.22
N LYS A 411 5.67 1.39 -35.38
CA LYS A 411 5.67 2.73 -34.79
C LYS A 411 4.30 3.09 -34.24
N LEU A 412 4.29 3.68 -33.04
CA LEU A 412 3.12 4.31 -32.46
C LEU A 412 3.07 5.78 -32.87
N PHE A 413 1.88 6.29 -33.16
CA PHE A 413 1.64 7.70 -33.48
C PHE A 413 0.31 8.18 -32.91
N ASP A 414 0.16 9.49 -32.70
CA ASP A 414 -1.09 10.08 -32.25
C ASP A 414 -2.07 10.18 -33.43
N ALA A 415 -3.21 9.53 -33.30
CA ALA A 415 -4.34 9.68 -34.22
C ALA A 415 -5.36 10.66 -33.63
N PRO A 416 -6.17 11.34 -34.46
CA PRO A 416 -7.24 12.20 -33.95
C PRO A 416 -8.19 11.43 -33.03
N ASP A 417 -8.53 11.98 -31.88
CA ASP A 417 -9.49 11.37 -30.96
C ASP A 417 -10.94 11.57 -31.42
N ASP A 418 -11.20 12.62 -32.23
CA ASP A 418 -12.51 12.92 -32.84
C ASP A 418 -12.69 12.14 -34.14
N VAL A 419 -13.13 10.88 -34.02
CA VAL A 419 -13.30 10.01 -35.18
C VAL A 419 -14.79 9.81 -35.47
N GLN A 420 -15.20 10.06 -36.71
CA GLN A 420 -16.49 9.56 -37.21
C GLN A 420 -16.42 8.03 -37.28
N GLU A 421 -17.27 7.36 -36.50
CA GLU A 421 -17.39 5.91 -36.53
C GLU A 421 -18.16 5.48 -37.76
N ASN A 422 -17.51 4.81 -38.69
CA ASN A 422 -18.19 4.01 -39.69
C ASN A 422 -18.61 2.67 -39.06
N SER A 423 -19.85 2.59 -38.57
CA SER A 423 -20.45 1.31 -38.24
C SER A 423 -20.76 0.58 -39.53
N LEU A 424 -20.43 -0.68 -39.63
CA LEU A 424 -21.07 -1.61 -40.55
C LEU A 424 -22.53 -1.68 -40.09
N SER A 425 -23.38 -0.85 -40.71
CA SER A 425 -24.76 -0.64 -40.30
C SER A 425 -25.63 -1.86 -40.63
N SER A 426 -26.32 -2.36 -39.62
CA SER A 426 -27.67 -2.80 -39.80
C SER A 426 -28.57 -1.56 -39.68
N SER A 427 -29.25 -1.24 -40.77
CA SER A 427 -30.12 -0.10 -40.94
C SER A 427 -31.28 -0.06 -39.96
N SER A 428 -31.46 1.08 -39.26
CA SER A 428 -32.80 1.63 -39.01
C SER A 428 -32.66 3.13 -38.69
N ALA A 429 -33.30 3.92 -39.52
CA ALA A 429 -33.34 5.37 -39.46
C ALA A 429 -34.30 5.86 -38.39
N SER A 430 -33.95 6.95 -37.70
CA SER A 430 -34.91 8.00 -37.38
C SER A 430 -34.20 9.31 -36.99
N SER A 431 -34.66 10.33 -37.61
CA SER A 431 -34.26 11.73 -37.67
C SER A 431 -34.67 12.53 -36.44
N SER A 432 -33.89 13.54 -36.08
CA SER A 432 -34.28 14.98 -35.93
C SER A 432 -33.26 15.73 -35.08
N SER A 433 -32.58 16.64 -35.67
CA SER A 433 -32.65 18.12 -35.72
C SER A 433 -32.27 18.92 -34.47
N SER A 434 -31.14 19.66 -34.65
CA SER A 434 -30.85 21.09 -34.35
C SER A 434 -30.83 21.51 -32.89
N SER A 435 -29.81 22.24 -32.41
CA SER A 435 -29.44 23.61 -32.80
C SER A 435 -28.19 24.06 -32.03
N SER A 436 -27.46 24.92 -32.69
CA SER A 436 -26.25 25.64 -32.33
C SER A 436 -26.40 26.63 -31.15
N SER A 437 -25.32 26.82 -30.39
CA SER A 437 -24.89 28.19 -30.05
C SER A 437 -23.42 28.25 -29.67
N SER A 438 -22.71 29.08 -30.41
CA SER A 438 -21.33 29.49 -30.22
C SER A 438 -21.23 30.51 -29.06
N MET A 439 -20.16 30.43 -28.28
CA MET A 439 -19.52 31.64 -27.74
C MET A 439 -18.01 31.50 -27.60
N ARG A 440 -17.41 32.54 -28.10
CA ARG A 440 -15.99 32.86 -28.27
C ARG A 440 -15.53 33.74 -27.10
N SER A 441 -14.33 33.56 -26.63
CA SER A 441 -13.39 34.62 -26.18
C SER A 441 -12.26 33.97 -25.39
N THR A 442 -11.11 34.20 -25.65
CA THR A 442 -10.03 35.17 -25.92
C THR A 442 -8.88 34.90 -24.98
N SER A 443 -7.72 34.78 -25.62
CA SER A 443 -6.39 34.60 -25.08
C SER A 443 -5.90 35.71 -24.18
N THR A 444 -5.07 35.38 -23.20
CA THR A 444 -3.96 36.24 -22.80
C THR A 444 -2.75 35.46 -22.32
N ALA A 445 -1.60 35.99 -22.65
CA ALA A 445 -0.28 35.42 -22.69
C ALA A 445 0.41 35.31 -21.33
N ALA A 446 1.41 34.45 -21.31
CA ALA A 446 2.44 34.26 -20.28
C ALA A 446 3.36 35.48 -20.11
N PRO A 447 4.15 35.51 -19.05
CA PRO A 447 5.56 35.82 -19.28
C PRO A 447 6.52 34.77 -18.68
N THR A 448 7.57 34.60 -19.43
CA THR A 448 8.82 33.90 -19.18
C THR A 448 9.66 34.51 -18.07
N SER A 449 10.37 33.70 -17.25
CA SER A 449 11.70 34.06 -16.72
C SER A 449 12.49 32.80 -16.35
N SER A 450 13.47 32.52 -17.04
CA SER A 450 14.93 32.44 -16.91
C SER A 450 15.50 31.54 -15.81
N SER A 451 16.26 30.58 -16.33
CA SER A 451 17.18 29.62 -15.72
C SER A 451 18.29 30.23 -14.83
N ALA A 452 18.61 29.50 -13.75
CA ALA A 452 19.98 29.52 -13.19
C ALA A 452 20.37 28.13 -12.76
N THR A 453 21.35 27.59 -13.45
CA THR A 453 22.13 26.39 -13.15
C THR A 453 23.05 26.63 -11.96
N ALA A 454 23.02 25.73 -10.95
CA ALA A 454 24.11 25.62 -9.98
C ALA A 454 24.57 24.17 -9.91
N ALA A 455 25.88 23.98 -10.07
CA ALA A 455 26.58 22.72 -10.10
C ALA A 455 26.72 22.10 -8.71
N ALA A 456 26.63 20.79 -8.64
CA ALA A 456 26.91 19.98 -7.46
C ALA A 456 28.44 19.75 -7.32
N PRO A 457 28.97 19.65 -6.09
CA PRO A 457 30.28 19.08 -5.87
C PRO A 457 30.21 17.58 -5.57
N SER A 458 30.99 16.81 -6.30
CA SER A 458 31.27 15.40 -6.04
C SER A 458 32.14 15.25 -4.79
N SER A 459 31.73 14.40 -3.84
CA SER A 459 32.63 13.86 -2.82
C SER A 459 32.56 12.33 -2.85
N SER A 460 33.68 11.74 -3.24
CA SER A 460 33.99 10.33 -3.11
C SER A 460 34.25 10.00 -1.63
N ALA A 461 33.49 9.08 -1.05
CA ALA A 461 33.86 8.44 0.21
C ALA A 461 33.96 6.93 -0.03
N THR A 462 35.15 6.43 0.23
CA THR A 462 35.57 5.04 0.16
C THR A 462 34.96 4.23 1.29
N GLY A 463 34.50 3.02 0.95
CA GLY A 463 33.78 2.13 1.84
C GLY A 463 34.55 1.59 3.03
N ALA A 464 33.80 1.35 4.10
CA ALA A 464 34.16 0.41 5.17
C ALA A 464 33.09 -0.69 5.21
N ALA A 465 33.55 -1.92 5.06
CA ALA A 465 32.70 -3.12 5.07
C ALA A 465 32.13 -3.36 6.47
N ALA A 466 30.82 -3.23 6.62
CA ALA A 466 30.08 -3.69 7.78
C ALA A 466 29.92 -5.21 7.71
N ARG A 467 30.30 -5.91 8.77
CA ARG A 467 30.19 -7.37 8.90
C ARG A 467 28.80 -7.73 9.40
N ASN A 468 28.19 -8.69 8.71
CA ASN A 468 26.89 -9.30 8.94
C ASN A 468 26.67 -9.77 10.37
N ILE A 469 25.51 -9.39 10.96
CA ILE A 469 24.90 -10.07 12.08
C ILE A 469 23.44 -10.36 11.72
N ALA A 470 23.12 -11.65 11.66
CA ALA A 470 21.86 -12.40 11.83
C ALA A 470 20.52 -11.89 11.21
N TRP A 471 20.48 -10.88 10.36
CA TRP A 471 19.30 -10.43 9.60
C TRP A 471 19.48 -10.61 8.08
N SER A 472 20.35 -11.50 7.66
CA SER A 472 20.84 -11.68 6.28
C SER A 472 19.78 -12.10 5.24
N GLY A 473 18.49 -11.92 5.49
CA GLY A 473 17.42 -12.30 4.58
C GLY A 473 16.77 -11.17 3.77
N TRP A 474 16.99 -9.91 4.12
CA TRP A 474 16.23 -8.78 3.53
C TRP A 474 16.74 -8.30 2.17
N ARG A 475 18.02 -8.39 1.88
CA ARG A 475 18.66 -7.77 0.70
C ARG A 475 18.35 -8.41 -0.66
N GLU A 476 17.65 -9.55 -0.70
CA GLU A 476 17.28 -10.23 -1.95
C GLU A 476 15.75 -10.36 -2.12
N GLN A 477 14.94 -9.66 -1.31
CA GLN A 477 13.49 -9.78 -1.36
C GLN A 477 12.89 -8.76 -2.31
N VAL A 478 12.03 -9.22 -3.21
CA VAL A 478 11.24 -8.37 -4.09
C VAL A 478 9.90 -8.12 -3.41
N TYR A 479 9.63 -6.87 -3.04
CA TYR A 479 8.37 -6.48 -2.45
C TYR A 479 7.31 -6.27 -3.54
N VAL A 480 6.19 -6.93 -3.39
CA VAL A 480 5.00 -6.72 -4.23
C VAL A 480 3.98 -6.01 -3.38
N ALA A 481 3.59 -4.82 -3.78
CA ALA A 481 2.47 -4.15 -3.17
C ALA A 481 1.18 -4.91 -3.51
N ALA A 482 0.76 -5.81 -2.64
CA ALA A 482 -0.46 -6.59 -2.83
C ALA A 482 -1.66 -5.82 -2.28
N VAL A 483 -2.23 -4.93 -3.08
CA VAL A 483 -3.61 -4.47 -2.89
C VAL A 483 -4.50 -5.36 -3.73
N VAL A 484 -5.31 -6.20 -3.08
CA VAL A 484 -6.37 -6.93 -3.75
C VAL A 484 -7.50 -5.93 -4.04
N VAL A 485 -7.49 -5.34 -5.23
CA VAL A 485 -8.55 -4.44 -5.66
C VAL A 485 -9.74 -5.27 -6.13
N VAL A 486 -10.84 -5.20 -5.40
CA VAL A 486 -12.14 -5.65 -5.89
C VAL A 486 -12.78 -4.48 -6.61
N GLY A 487 -12.81 -4.53 -7.95
CA GLY A 487 -13.57 -3.58 -8.76
C GLY A 487 -15.02 -3.58 -8.29
N GLY A 488 -15.61 -2.38 -8.14
CA GLY A 488 -16.93 -2.20 -7.56
C GLY A 488 -17.98 -3.07 -8.21
N LEU A 489 -18.63 -3.91 -7.43
CA LEU A 489 -19.97 -4.39 -7.70
C LEU A 489 -20.89 -3.18 -7.52
N ALA A 490 -21.41 -2.63 -8.64
CA ALA A 490 -22.55 -1.76 -8.58
C ALA A 490 -23.66 -2.56 -7.87
N ALA A 491 -24.08 -2.09 -6.71
CA ALA A 491 -25.30 -2.56 -6.08
C ALA A 491 -26.46 -2.25 -7.04
N ALA A 492 -27.19 -3.29 -7.42
CA ALA A 492 -28.48 -3.19 -8.05
C ALA A 492 -29.53 -2.84 -6.98
#